data_484d28b98ac1342bb77935d66d5732e5
#
_entry.id   484d28b98ac1342bb77935d66d5732e5
#
_cell.length_a   1.000
_cell.length_b   1.000
_cell.length_c   1.000
_cell.angle_alpha   90.00
_cell.angle_beta   90.00
_cell.angle_gamma   90.00
#
_symmetry.space_group_name_H-M   'P 1'
#
loop_
_entity.id
_entity.type
_entity.pdbx_description
1 polymer ?
#
loop_
_entity_poly.entity_id
_entity_poly.type
_entity_poly.pdbx_seq_one_letter_code
_entity_poly.pdbx_strand_id
1 'polypeptide(L)'
;MDRDKQLKLIADKKESEFNHHLAGFLVALGGAFILLQTVIGKRWLLAKYVWPGSFLVSGIFVLVWSDTELWPFGTRLWIETLQHNSEVLQHKIFAALLLSLGCIEWLRVNRVLTKTWAGLVFPALAIAGSILLLFHQHQDSTEVPNHMESMARIQYEHLSYAIVGIGIGLAKGAAEVKMRGHKVFSNLWPLLMTVLGILLMFYRE
;
A
#
# COMPACT_ATOMS: atom_id res chain seq x y z
N MET A 1 28.95 -12.33 15.08
CA MET A 1 28.35 -11.16 14.39
C MET A 1 28.81 -9.91 15.11
N ASP A 2 29.33 -8.93 14.38
CA ASP A 2 29.78 -7.65 14.96
C ASP A 2 28.59 -6.88 15.56
N ARG A 3 28.81 -6.20 16.69
CA ARG A 3 27.78 -5.43 17.42
C ARG A 3 27.12 -4.36 16.55
N ASP A 4 27.91 -3.71 15.70
CA ASP A 4 27.40 -2.65 14.82
C ASP A 4 26.47 -3.20 13.73
N LYS A 5 26.78 -4.40 13.20
CA LYS A 5 25.94 -5.11 12.26
C LYS A 5 24.60 -5.52 12.90
N GLN A 6 24.62 -5.97 14.16
CA GLN A 6 23.39 -6.28 14.89
C GLN A 6 22.51 -5.06 15.12
N LEU A 7 23.10 -3.93 15.51
CA LEU A 7 22.36 -2.68 15.73
C LEU A 7 21.71 -2.18 14.43
N LYS A 8 22.42 -2.31 13.30
CA LYS A 8 21.87 -1.94 12.00
C LYS A 8 20.66 -2.82 11.63
N LEU A 9 20.77 -4.15 11.74
CA LEU A 9 19.65 -5.06 11.45
C LEU A 9 18.41 -4.76 12.30
N ILE A 10 18.60 -4.46 13.59
CA ILE A 10 17.47 -4.07 14.47
C ILE A 10 16.85 -2.74 14.03
N ALA A 11 17.66 -1.80 13.57
CA ALA A 11 17.16 -0.51 13.08
C ALA A 11 16.37 -0.68 11.78
N ASP A 12 16.91 -1.42 10.81
CA ASP A 12 16.29 -1.69 9.51
C ASP A 12 14.92 -2.40 9.69
N LYS A 13 14.87 -3.43 10.55
CA LYS A 13 13.62 -4.10 10.92
C LYS A 13 12.58 -3.16 11.52
N LYS A 14 12.96 -2.31 12.48
CA LYS A 14 12.04 -1.34 13.09
C LYS A 14 11.53 -0.32 12.08
N GLU A 15 12.36 0.08 11.13
CA GLU A 15 12.00 0.99 10.06
C GLU A 15 11.00 0.33 9.11
N SER A 16 11.24 -0.91 8.71
CA SER A 16 10.32 -1.72 7.90
C SER A 16 8.95 -1.88 8.57
N GLU A 17 8.92 -2.32 9.84
CA GLU A 17 7.68 -2.45 10.62
C GLU A 17 6.93 -1.11 10.72
N PHE A 18 7.63 -0.01 11.03
CA PHE A 18 7.01 1.32 11.11
C PHE A 18 6.39 1.76 9.77
N ASN A 19 7.08 1.51 8.66
CA ASN A 19 6.59 1.85 7.32
C ASN A 19 5.29 1.10 6.99
N HIS A 20 5.22 -0.19 7.29
CA HIS A 20 4.02 -1.00 7.10
C HIS A 20 2.87 -0.55 8.02
N HIS A 21 3.16 -0.27 9.30
CA HIS A 21 2.13 0.19 10.25
C HIS A 21 1.53 1.53 9.84
N LEU A 22 2.36 2.50 9.41
CA LEU A 22 1.87 3.81 8.97
C LEU A 22 1.05 3.70 7.67
N ALA A 23 1.56 2.95 6.68
CA ALA A 23 0.82 2.69 5.45
C ALA A 23 -0.51 1.98 5.76
N GLY A 24 -0.49 0.99 6.65
CA GLY A 24 -1.68 0.26 7.11
C GLY A 24 -2.71 1.18 7.77
N PHE A 25 -2.27 2.06 8.66
CA PHE A 25 -3.15 3.05 9.30
C PHE A 25 -3.84 3.95 8.26
N LEU A 26 -3.09 4.47 7.28
CA LEU A 26 -3.64 5.34 6.24
C LEU A 26 -4.62 4.60 5.31
N VAL A 27 -4.33 3.35 4.95
CA VAL A 27 -5.22 2.51 4.14
C VAL A 27 -6.50 2.16 4.91
N ALA A 28 -6.38 1.76 6.19
CA ALA A 28 -7.54 1.49 7.06
C ALA A 28 -8.42 2.73 7.23
N LEU A 29 -7.80 3.89 7.46
CA LEU A 29 -8.49 5.17 7.56
C LEU A 29 -9.29 5.48 6.30
N GLY A 30 -8.67 5.34 5.13
CA GLY A 30 -9.33 5.53 3.83
C GLY A 30 -10.55 4.64 3.67
N GLY A 31 -10.41 3.33 3.91
CA GLY A 31 -11.50 2.35 3.83
C GLY A 31 -12.64 2.64 4.82
N ALA A 32 -12.30 2.90 6.07
CA ALA A 32 -13.26 3.21 7.12
C ALA A 32 -14.07 4.49 6.81
N PHE A 33 -13.42 5.54 6.28
CA PHE A 33 -14.12 6.78 5.91
C PHE A 33 -15.10 6.58 4.75
N ILE A 34 -14.79 5.72 3.77
CA ILE A 34 -15.74 5.38 2.70
C ILE A 34 -16.96 4.66 3.28
N LEU A 35 -16.74 3.66 4.15
CA LEU A 35 -17.83 2.96 4.84
C LEU A 35 -18.68 3.92 5.67
N LEU A 36 -18.04 4.81 6.42
CA LEU A 36 -18.72 5.81 7.23
C LEU A 36 -19.62 6.72 6.39
N GLN A 37 -19.17 7.11 5.19
CA GLN A 37 -19.97 7.90 4.26
C GLN A 37 -21.27 7.19 3.81
N THR A 38 -21.27 5.87 3.74
CA THR A 38 -22.49 5.11 3.41
C THR A 38 -23.54 5.19 4.51
N VAL A 39 -23.11 5.35 5.77
CA VAL A 39 -23.98 5.44 6.96
C VAL A 39 -24.42 6.89 7.23
N ILE A 40 -23.46 7.82 7.25
CA ILE A 40 -23.73 9.24 7.59
C ILE A 40 -24.31 10.02 6.42
N GLY A 41 -24.18 9.48 5.20
CA GLY A 41 -24.58 10.14 3.97
C GLY A 41 -23.63 11.31 3.60
N LYS A 42 -24.05 12.12 2.61
CA LYS A 42 -23.20 13.17 2.01
C LYS A 42 -23.01 14.42 2.88
N ARG A 43 -23.31 14.36 4.16
CA ARG A 43 -23.24 15.55 5.06
C ARG A 43 -21.80 16.08 5.25
N TRP A 44 -20.79 15.24 5.10
CA TRP A 44 -19.39 15.64 5.27
C TRP A 44 -18.72 15.80 3.91
N LEU A 45 -18.76 17.02 3.38
CA LEU A 45 -18.17 17.34 2.07
C LEU A 45 -16.68 16.99 1.96
N LEU A 46 -15.93 17.11 3.06
CA LEU A 46 -14.50 16.81 3.09
C LEU A 46 -14.19 15.31 3.18
N ALA A 47 -15.12 14.50 3.69
CA ALA A 47 -14.90 13.06 3.88
C ALA A 47 -14.60 12.31 2.56
N LYS A 48 -15.11 12.82 1.43
CA LYS A 48 -14.81 12.26 0.10
C LYS A 48 -13.34 12.38 -0.33
N TYR A 49 -12.56 13.26 0.32
CA TYR A 49 -11.15 13.48 0.02
C TYR A 49 -10.22 12.65 0.92
N VAL A 50 -10.73 12.10 2.04
CA VAL A 50 -9.90 11.38 3.00
C VAL A 50 -9.24 10.17 2.35
N TRP A 51 -10.01 9.35 1.64
CA TRP A 51 -9.48 8.13 1.06
C TRP A 51 -8.50 8.36 -0.12
N PRO A 52 -8.75 9.24 -1.12
CA PRO A 52 -7.71 9.53 -2.09
C PRO A 52 -6.52 10.26 -1.47
N GLY A 53 -6.76 11.11 -0.45
CA GLY A 53 -5.72 11.77 0.31
C GLY A 53 -4.83 10.80 1.08
N SER A 54 -5.39 9.75 1.67
CA SER A 54 -4.60 8.74 2.37
C SER A 54 -3.63 8.01 1.43
N PHE A 55 -4.04 7.72 0.18
CA PHE A 55 -3.12 7.16 -0.83
C PHE A 55 -2.02 8.15 -1.24
N LEU A 56 -2.34 9.43 -1.40
CA LEU A 56 -1.34 10.45 -1.70
C LEU A 56 -0.31 10.58 -0.58
N VAL A 57 -0.78 10.65 0.66
CA VAL A 57 0.11 10.73 1.84
C VAL A 57 0.95 9.47 1.96
N SER A 58 0.36 8.28 1.81
CA SER A 58 1.10 7.02 1.82
C SER A 58 2.13 6.96 0.70
N GLY A 59 1.77 7.39 -0.52
CA GLY A 59 2.68 7.38 -1.66
C GLY A 59 3.86 8.34 -1.47
N ILE A 60 3.63 9.54 -0.96
CA ILE A 60 4.70 10.50 -0.62
C ILE A 60 5.58 9.91 0.49
N PHE A 61 4.96 9.33 1.51
CA PHE A 61 5.69 8.73 2.61
C PHE A 61 6.61 7.60 2.13
N VAL A 62 6.08 6.62 1.38
CA VAL A 62 6.88 5.51 0.84
C VAL A 62 7.95 6.03 -0.14
N LEU A 63 7.64 7.06 -0.95
CA LEU A 63 8.63 7.64 -1.87
C LEU A 63 9.86 8.19 -1.15
N VAL A 64 9.64 8.84 0.00
CA VAL A 64 10.64 9.68 0.67
C VAL A 64 11.27 8.96 1.87
N TRP A 65 10.50 8.22 2.66
CA TRP A 65 10.93 7.66 3.95
C TRP A 65 11.12 6.15 3.97
N SER A 66 10.72 5.41 2.94
CA SER A 66 10.87 3.95 2.95
C SER A 66 12.34 3.48 2.91
N ASP A 67 13.23 4.33 2.42
CA ASP A 67 14.64 4.00 2.21
C ASP A 67 15.49 5.20 2.61
N THR A 68 15.74 5.35 3.92
CA THR A 68 16.40 6.52 4.51
C THR A 68 17.88 6.64 4.13
N GLU A 69 18.49 5.60 3.56
CA GLU A 69 19.84 5.66 3.00
C GLU A 69 19.92 6.43 1.67
N LEU A 70 18.77 6.70 1.02
CA LEU A 70 18.70 7.51 -0.19
C LEU A 70 18.55 9.01 0.12
N TRP A 71 18.95 9.83 -0.84
CA TRP A 71 18.64 11.25 -0.80
C TRP A 71 17.10 11.47 -0.71
N PRO A 72 16.57 12.40 0.10
CA PRO A 72 17.27 13.52 0.78
C PRO A 72 17.89 13.19 2.14
N PHE A 73 17.65 12.06 2.74
CA PHE A 73 18.11 11.74 4.09
C PHE A 73 19.50 11.09 4.11
N GLY A 74 19.77 10.21 3.16
CA GLY A 74 21.05 9.52 3.02
C GLY A 74 21.91 10.05 1.88
N THR A 75 23.07 9.44 1.70
CA THR A 75 24.08 9.83 0.72
C THR A 75 24.03 9.02 -0.57
N ARG A 76 23.27 7.93 -0.62
CA ARG A 76 23.18 7.06 -1.80
C ARG A 76 22.41 7.73 -2.93
N LEU A 77 22.92 7.58 -4.14
CA LEU A 77 22.26 8.09 -5.35
C LEU A 77 21.14 7.14 -5.79
N TRP A 78 20.00 7.71 -6.17
CA TRP A 78 18.81 6.95 -6.59
C TRP A 78 19.11 6.00 -7.74
N ILE A 79 19.71 6.47 -8.81
CA ILE A 79 19.93 5.69 -10.05
C ILE A 79 20.74 4.43 -9.77
N GLU A 80 21.85 4.57 -9.04
CA GLU A 80 22.74 3.45 -8.71
C GLU A 80 22.03 2.44 -7.80
N THR A 81 21.32 2.91 -6.79
CA THR A 81 20.62 2.04 -5.84
C THR A 81 19.47 1.30 -6.51
N LEU A 82 18.66 1.96 -7.35
CA LEU A 82 17.55 1.33 -8.06
C LEU A 82 18.00 0.24 -9.04
N GLN A 83 19.23 0.31 -9.56
CA GLN A 83 19.77 -0.72 -10.46
C GLN A 83 20.28 -1.96 -9.72
N HIS A 84 20.68 -1.83 -8.46
CA HIS A 84 21.35 -2.90 -7.73
C HIS A 84 20.57 -3.41 -6.51
N ASN A 85 19.49 -2.72 -6.10
CA ASN A 85 18.65 -3.10 -4.98
C ASN A 85 17.19 -3.25 -5.42
N SER A 86 16.74 -4.50 -5.55
CA SER A 86 15.38 -4.85 -6.00
C SER A 86 14.31 -4.43 -5.00
N GLU A 87 14.61 -4.44 -3.69
CA GLU A 87 13.69 -4.02 -2.63
C GLU A 87 13.40 -2.52 -2.73
N VAL A 88 14.45 -1.71 -2.81
CA VAL A 88 14.31 -0.25 -3.00
C VAL A 88 13.55 0.07 -4.29
N LEU A 89 13.84 -0.62 -5.39
CA LEU A 89 13.12 -0.44 -6.65
C LEU A 89 11.62 -0.72 -6.47
N GLN A 90 11.28 -1.80 -5.79
CA GLN A 90 9.89 -2.17 -5.53
C GLN A 90 9.18 -1.14 -4.64
N HIS A 91 9.82 -0.62 -3.60
CA HIS A 91 9.26 0.48 -2.79
C HIS A 91 8.94 1.71 -3.64
N LYS A 92 9.82 2.11 -4.56
CA LYS A 92 9.56 3.25 -5.46
C LYS A 92 8.45 2.96 -6.47
N ILE A 93 8.32 1.72 -6.95
CA ILE A 93 7.17 1.31 -7.78
C ILE A 93 5.88 1.36 -6.98
N PHE A 94 5.84 0.85 -5.74
CA PHE A 94 4.67 0.96 -4.87
C PHE A 94 4.30 2.40 -4.56
N ALA A 95 5.28 3.27 -4.31
CA ALA A 95 5.05 4.71 -4.14
C ALA A 95 4.39 5.32 -5.38
N ALA A 96 4.88 5.01 -6.58
CA ALA A 96 4.30 5.48 -7.83
C ALA A 96 2.86 4.96 -8.04
N LEU A 97 2.58 3.69 -7.70
CA LEU A 97 1.23 3.12 -7.73
C LEU A 97 0.29 3.86 -6.76
N LEU A 98 0.70 4.06 -5.51
CA LEU A 98 -0.10 4.77 -4.50
C LEU A 98 -0.40 6.22 -4.92
N LEU A 99 0.60 6.94 -5.41
CA LEU A 99 0.43 8.29 -5.92
C LEU A 99 -0.52 8.33 -7.11
N SER A 100 -0.38 7.39 -8.05
CA SER A 100 -1.27 7.28 -9.22
C SER A 100 -2.71 7.00 -8.80
N LEU A 101 -2.92 6.07 -7.85
CA LEU A 101 -4.24 5.77 -7.28
C LEU A 101 -4.85 7.01 -6.64
N GLY A 102 -4.08 7.68 -5.77
CA GLY A 102 -4.54 8.89 -5.09
C GLY A 102 -4.88 10.02 -6.05
N CYS A 103 -4.00 10.31 -7.02
CA CYS A 103 -4.21 11.36 -8.02
C CYS A 103 -5.46 11.11 -8.88
N ILE A 104 -5.61 9.89 -9.42
CA ILE A 104 -6.74 9.56 -10.29
C ILE A 104 -8.06 9.69 -9.53
N GLU A 105 -8.13 9.14 -8.32
CA GLU A 105 -9.36 9.22 -7.55
C GLU A 105 -9.63 10.65 -7.03
N TRP A 106 -8.60 11.43 -6.73
CA TRP A 106 -8.75 12.85 -6.41
C TRP A 106 -9.35 13.63 -7.57
N LEU A 107 -8.86 13.40 -8.80
CA LEU A 107 -9.40 14.02 -10.01
C LEU A 107 -10.85 13.57 -10.29
N ARG A 108 -11.18 12.29 -10.01
CA ARG A 108 -12.55 11.77 -10.14
C ARG A 108 -13.50 12.41 -9.13
N VAL A 109 -13.08 12.53 -7.87
CA VAL A 109 -13.87 13.19 -6.81
C VAL A 109 -14.17 14.65 -7.15
N ASN A 110 -13.22 15.34 -7.79
CA ASN A 110 -13.39 16.73 -8.26
C ASN A 110 -14.10 16.85 -9.61
N ARG A 111 -14.55 15.73 -10.20
CA ARG A 111 -15.22 15.69 -11.52
C ARG A 111 -14.37 16.23 -12.67
N VAL A 112 -13.06 16.31 -12.52
CA VAL A 112 -12.13 16.63 -13.62
C VAL A 112 -12.01 15.44 -14.55
N LEU A 113 -11.93 14.23 -14.00
CA LEU A 113 -11.85 12.98 -14.74
C LEU A 113 -13.20 12.25 -14.67
N THR A 114 -14.05 12.47 -15.68
CA THR A 114 -15.43 11.98 -15.70
C THR A 114 -15.65 10.75 -16.59
N LYS A 115 -14.64 10.35 -17.36
CA LYS A 115 -14.76 9.23 -18.30
C LYS A 115 -14.91 7.90 -17.56
N THR A 116 -15.74 7.01 -18.07
CA THR A 116 -16.10 5.72 -17.44
C THR A 116 -14.88 4.83 -17.23
N TRP A 117 -13.95 4.80 -18.19
CA TRP A 117 -12.72 4.01 -18.07
C TRP A 117 -11.86 4.42 -16.86
N ALA A 118 -11.91 5.70 -16.46
CA ALA A 118 -11.14 6.18 -15.31
C ALA A 118 -11.52 5.48 -14.00
N GLY A 119 -12.76 4.98 -13.89
CA GLY A 119 -13.18 4.17 -12.75
C GLY A 119 -12.51 2.81 -12.68
N LEU A 120 -11.99 2.30 -13.80
CA LEU A 120 -11.31 1.01 -13.85
C LEU A 120 -9.80 1.10 -13.58
N VAL A 121 -9.24 2.31 -13.56
CA VAL A 121 -7.80 2.48 -13.31
C VAL A 121 -7.43 2.05 -11.89
N PHE A 122 -8.19 2.46 -10.89
CA PHE A 122 -7.96 2.01 -9.51
C PHE A 122 -8.00 0.47 -9.40
N PRO A 123 -9.05 -0.23 -9.84
CA PRO A 123 -9.06 -1.69 -9.87
C PRO A 123 -7.84 -2.32 -10.53
N ALA A 124 -7.45 -1.82 -11.71
CA ALA A 124 -6.32 -2.34 -12.46
C ALA A 124 -5.00 -2.17 -11.70
N LEU A 125 -4.74 -0.97 -11.16
CA LEU A 125 -3.53 -0.69 -10.39
C LEU A 125 -3.50 -1.44 -9.05
N ALA A 126 -4.64 -1.61 -8.38
CA ALA A 126 -4.73 -2.40 -7.16
C ALA A 126 -4.38 -3.88 -7.41
N ILE A 127 -4.91 -4.46 -8.49
CA ILE A 127 -4.57 -5.85 -8.88
C ILE A 127 -3.10 -5.94 -9.28
N ALA A 128 -2.59 -5.02 -10.10
CA ALA A 128 -1.20 -5.03 -10.53
C ALA A 128 -0.22 -4.90 -9.35
N GLY A 129 -0.49 -3.99 -8.41
CA GLY A 129 0.30 -3.84 -7.19
C GLY A 129 0.26 -5.08 -6.31
N SER A 130 -0.92 -5.72 -6.20
CA SER A 130 -1.07 -6.97 -5.44
C SER A 130 -0.30 -8.13 -6.06
N ILE A 131 -0.29 -8.23 -7.40
CA ILE A 131 0.52 -9.23 -8.10
C ILE A 131 2.00 -8.93 -7.90
N LEU A 132 2.42 -7.66 -8.01
CA LEU A 132 3.81 -7.28 -7.78
C LEU A 132 4.28 -7.64 -6.36
N LEU A 133 3.40 -7.54 -5.36
CA LEU A 133 3.70 -7.90 -3.99
C LEU A 133 4.07 -9.38 -3.81
N LEU A 134 3.55 -10.27 -4.66
CA LEU A 134 3.92 -11.70 -4.63
C LEU A 134 5.39 -11.95 -5.02
N PHE A 135 6.03 -11.00 -5.69
CA PHE A 135 7.43 -11.04 -6.08
C PHE A 135 8.32 -10.15 -5.20
N HIS A 136 7.72 -9.56 -4.15
CA HIS A 136 8.48 -8.74 -3.21
C HIS A 136 9.40 -9.62 -2.35
N GLN A 137 10.68 -9.28 -2.34
CA GLN A 137 11.71 -9.99 -1.58
C GLN A 137 12.46 -8.97 -0.73
N HIS A 138 12.55 -9.26 0.57
CA HIS A 138 13.44 -8.53 1.46
C HIS A 138 14.88 -9.06 1.28
N GLN A 139 15.84 -8.14 1.21
CA GLN A 139 17.27 -8.48 1.17
C GLN A 139 17.80 -8.73 2.59
N ASP A 140 17.24 -9.74 3.25
CA ASP A 140 17.75 -10.13 4.55
C ASP A 140 19.13 -10.79 4.45
N SER A 141 19.99 -10.43 5.38
CA SER A 141 21.29 -11.11 5.51
C SER A 141 21.04 -12.56 5.98
N THR A 142 21.52 -13.53 5.22
CA THR A 142 21.48 -14.97 5.53
C THR A 142 22.14 -15.36 6.87
N GLU A 143 22.66 -14.39 7.60
CA GLU A 143 23.41 -14.57 8.85
C GLU A 143 22.56 -14.43 10.13
N VAL A 144 21.25 -14.20 10.00
CA VAL A 144 20.37 -14.05 11.18
C VAL A 144 19.91 -15.43 11.69
N PRO A 145 20.02 -15.73 13.00
CA PRO A 145 19.39 -16.90 13.58
C PRO A 145 17.88 -16.91 13.31
N ASN A 146 17.31 -18.04 12.88
CA ASN A 146 15.92 -18.21 12.49
C ASN A 146 15.49 -17.50 11.18
N HIS A 147 16.44 -17.17 10.31
CA HIS A 147 16.20 -16.55 9.02
C HIS A 147 15.08 -17.25 8.20
N MET A 148 15.06 -18.58 8.14
CA MET A 148 14.04 -19.32 7.40
C MET A 148 12.63 -19.14 7.96
N GLU A 149 12.47 -18.99 9.28
CA GLU A 149 11.18 -18.79 9.92
C GLU A 149 10.65 -17.37 9.69
N SER A 150 11.50 -16.35 9.78
CA SER A 150 11.13 -14.97 9.48
C SER A 150 10.74 -14.81 8.01
N MET A 151 11.52 -15.37 7.09
CA MET A 151 11.20 -15.31 5.65
C MET A 151 9.89 -16.00 5.31
N ALA A 152 9.60 -17.16 5.91
CA ALA A 152 8.32 -17.85 5.69
C ALA A 152 7.13 -17.01 6.19
N ARG A 153 7.29 -16.33 7.32
CA ARG A 153 6.27 -15.41 7.86
C ARG A 153 6.02 -14.23 6.92
N ILE A 154 7.08 -13.54 6.50
CA ILE A 154 7.00 -12.41 5.58
C ILE A 154 6.30 -12.81 4.28
N GLN A 155 6.65 -13.95 3.70
CA GLN A 155 5.98 -14.47 2.50
C GLN A 155 4.50 -14.75 2.72
N TYR A 156 4.13 -15.33 3.86
CA TYR A 156 2.72 -15.57 4.20
C TYR A 156 1.94 -14.26 4.36
N GLU A 157 2.53 -13.26 5.01
CA GLU A 157 1.91 -11.95 5.18
C GLU A 157 1.73 -11.26 3.82
N HIS A 158 2.75 -11.23 2.96
CA HIS A 158 2.65 -10.67 1.62
C HIS A 158 1.63 -11.38 0.74
N LEU A 159 1.54 -12.72 0.83
CA LEU A 159 0.49 -13.49 0.15
C LEU A 159 -0.90 -13.08 0.63
N SER A 160 -1.07 -12.91 1.94
CA SER A 160 -2.35 -12.47 2.53
C SER A 160 -2.73 -11.08 2.05
N TYR A 161 -1.79 -10.15 2.01
CA TYR A 161 -2.01 -8.78 1.50
C TYR A 161 -2.34 -8.79 0.01
N ALA A 162 -1.67 -9.61 -0.77
CA ALA A 162 -1.93 -9.75 -2.20
C ALA A 162 -3.34 -10.29 -2.47
N ILE A 163 -3.78 -11.32 -1.74
CA ILE A 163 -5.12 -11.87 -1.88
C ILE A 163 -6.19 -10.82 -1.57
N VAL A 164 -6.04 -10.10 -0.45
CA VAL A 164 -6.98 -9.04 -0.08
C VAL A 164 -6.94 -7.89 -1.09
N GLY A 165 -5.76 -7.49 -1.56
CA GLY A 165 -5.60 -6.43 -2.55
C GLY A 165 -6.21 -6.77 -3.91
N ILE A 166 -6.08 -8.02 -4.38
CA ILE A 166 -6.80 -8.50 -5.57
C ILE A 166 -8.31 -8.42 -5.33
N GLY A 167 -8.77 -8.85 -4.15
CA GLY A 167 -10.18 -8.74 -3.75
C GLY A 167 -10.70 -7.31 -3.79
N ILE A 168 -9.91 -6.32 -3.32
CA ILE A 168 -10.22 -4.89 -3.41
C ILE A 168 -10.40 -4.48 -4.87
N GLY A 169 -9.45 -4.82 -5.73
CA GLY A 169 -9.51 -4.49 -7.16
C GLY A 169 -10.72 -5.09 -7.85
N LEU A 170 -10.99 -6.38 -7.66
CA LEU A 170 -12.14 -7.07 -8.24
C LEU A 170 -13.46 -6.48 -7.75
N ALA A 171 -13.62 -6.26 -6.44
CA ALA A 171 -14.84 -5.71 -5.87
C ALA A 171 -15.06 -4.26 -6.33
N LYS A 172 -14.02 -3.42 -6.36
CA LYS A 172 -14.11 -2.05 -6.88
C LYS A 172 -14.47 -2.05 -8.36
N GLY A 173 -13.82 -2.91 -9.18
CA GLY A 173 -14.14 -3.05 -10.61
C GLY A 173 -15.60 -3.46 -10.84
N ALA A 174 -16.08 -4.47 -10.11
CA ALA A 174 -17.48 -4.90 -10.19
C ALA A 174 -18.47 -3.79 -9.81
N ALA A 175 -18.13 -2.95 -8.83
CA ALA A 175 -18.92 -1.80 -8.44
C ALA A 175 -18.94 -0.71 -9.54
N GLU A 176 -17.80 -0.42 -10.17
CA GLU A 176 -17.66 0.60 -11.22
C GLU A 176 -18.42 0.21 -12.51
N VAL A 177 -18.37 -1.05 -12.93
CA VAL A 177 -19.13 -1.54 -14.10
C VAL A 177 -20.59 -1.85 -13.79
N LYS A 178 -21.04 -1.58 -12.57
CA LYS A 178 -22.43 -1.79 -12.11
C LYS A 178 -22.91 -3.23 -12.33
N MET A 179 -22.09 -4.21 -12.05
CA MET A 179 -22.48 -5.62 -12.10
C MET A 179 -23.70 -5.90 -11.22
N ARG A 180 -24.41 -7.01 -11.51
CA ARG A 180 -25.50 -7.49 -10.63
C ARG A 180 -24.98 -7.60 -9.21
N GLY A 181 -25.66 -6.96 -8.25
CA GLY A 181 -25.18 -6.88 -6.86
C GLY A 181 -24.16 -5.74 -6.60
N HIS A 182 -24.04 -4.75 -7.49
CA HIS A 182 -23.08 -3.63 -7.35
C HIS A 182 -23.11 -2.94 -5.98
N LYS A 183 -24.27 -2.90 -5.30
CA LYS A 183 -24.38 -2.35 -3.94
C LYS A 183 -23.55 -3.12 -2.91
N VAL A 184 -23.49 -4.45 -3.05
CA VAL A 184 -22.65 -5.30 -2.20
C VAL A 184 -21.18 -4.98 -2.47
N PHE A 185 -20.78 -4.96 -3.73
CA PHE A 185 -19.42 -4.65 -4.12
C PHE A 185 -18.98 -3.24 -3.72
N SER A 186 -19.89 -2.26 -3.75
CA SER A 186 -19.61 -0.88 -3.31
C SER A 186 -19.26 -0.78 -1.82
N ASN A 187 -19.73 -1.72 -0.98
CA ASN A 187 -19.37 -1.78 0.43
C ASN A 187 -18.21 -2.77 0.68
N LEU A 188 -18.09 -3.80 -0.14
CA LEU A 188 -17.09 -4.85 0.04
C LEU A 188 -15.66 -4.32 -0.15
N TRP A 189 -15.40 -3.55 -1.23
CA TRP A 189 -14.06 -3.07 -1.49
C TRP A 189 -13.50 -2.14 -0.41
N PRO A 190 -14.24 -1.19 0.19
CA PRO A 190 -13.71 -0.39 1.28
C PRO A 190 -13.60 -1.18 2.59
N LEU A 191 -14.45 -2.20 2.80
CA LEU A 191 -14.28 -3.14 3.90
C LEU A 191 -12.96 -3.91 3.77
N LEU A 192 -12.68 -4.46 2.59
CA LEU A 192 -11.41 -5.14 2.30
C LEU A 192 -10.21 -4.20 2.44
N MET A 193 -10.35 -2.92 2.04
CA MET A 193 -9.33 -1.91 2.29
C MET A 193 -9.05 -1.72 3.79
N THR A 194 -10.11 -1.63 4.60
CA THR A 194 -9.98 -1.52 6.06
C THR A 194 -9.27 -2.76 6.62
N VAL A 195 -9.66 -3.96 6.16
CA VAL A 195 -9.02 -5.22 6.57
C VAL A 195 -7.55 -5.23 6.17
N LEU A 196 -7.22 -4.87 4.92
CA LEU A 196 -5.82 -4.78 4.47
C LEU A 196 -5.01 -3.84 5.34
N GLY A 197 -5.54 -2.65 5.64
CA GLY A 197 -4.88 -1.69 6.50
C GLY A 197 -4.63 -2.22 7.90
N ILE A 198 -5.61 -2.92 8.49
CA ILE A 198 -5.46 -3.57 9.80
C ILE A 198 -4.39 -4.67 9.73
N LEU A 199 -4.38 -5.51 8.70
CA LEU A 199 -3.36 -6.54 8.52
C LEU A 199 -1.95 -5.94 8.45
N LEU A 200 -1.77 -4.86 7.69
CA LEU A 200 -0.51 -4.13 7.62
C LEU A 200 -0.07 -3.52 8.97
N MET A 201 -1.02 -3.10 9.82
CA MET A 201 -0.70 -2.60 11.16
C MET A 201 -0.23 -3.69 12.13
N PHE A 202 -0.44 -4.96 11.79
CA PHE A 202 0.06 -6.12 12.56
C PHE A 202 1.29 -6.78 11.93
N TYR A 203 1.83 -6.19 10.86
CA TYR A 203 3.06 -6.68 10.23
C TYR A 203 4.21 -6.78 11.22
N ARG A 204 4.94 -7.89 11.16
CA ARG A 204 6.14 -8.15 11.99
C ARG A 204 7.18 -8.90 11.16
N GLU A 205 8.38 -8.40 11.17
CA GLU A 205 9.56 -8.99 10.54
C GLU A 205 10.39 -9.84 11.48
#